data_3dc2f439686ee67595cebe1d3ca90374
#
_entry.id   3dc2f439686ee67595cebe1d3ca90374
#
_cell.length_a   1.000
_cell.length_b   1.000
_cell.length_c   1.000
_cell.angle_alpha   90.00
_cell.angle_beta   90.00
_cell.angle_gamma   90.00
#
_symmetry.space_group_name_H-M   'P 1'
#
loop_
_entity.id
_entity.type
_entity.pdbx_description
1 polymer ?
#
loop_
_entity_poly.entity_id
_entity_poly.type
_entity_poly.pdbx_seq_one_letter_code
_entity_poly.pdbx_strand_id
1 'polypeptide(L)'
;MDDLNELMNSMNDNKIIKRLSDIIEKINLIINENKKNVELIKNDISSLYDKLNKKFDELKINNINKQELIRDDGKYIGQVSNGVAEGKGIAYFINNDIYEGEWKNNKKEGKGIYYYNHDPWKGDIYKGEFINDKFDGKGIYYFNDGDSYEGNWKNGKKEGKGIFYYYDGDRYEGDFKNNDRNGKGIFYYSNGDRQMGNYLNGNPIGKHVILTKDGDIHIEIY
;
A
#
# COMPACT_ATOMS: atom_id res chain seq x y z
N MET A 1 65.80 36.73 25.66
CA MET A 1 65.12 35.43 25.51
C MET A 1 63.70 35.46 26.12
N ASP A 2 63.47 36.26 27.15
CA ASP A 2 62.16 36.35 27.79
C ASP A 2 61.08 37.00 26.91
N ASP A 3 61.42 38.04 26.13
CA ASP A 3 60.49 38.71 25.21
C ASP A 3 60.01 37.80 24.06
N LEU A 4 60.87 36.84 23.63
CA LEU A 4 60.51 35.93 22.57
C LEU A 4 59.55 34.81 23.06
N ASN A 5 59.73 34.37 24.29
CA ASN A 5 58.86 33.41 24.94
C ASN A 5 57.47 34.00 25.25
N GLU A 6 57.43 35.27 25.66
CA GLU A 6 56.15 36.00 25.91
C GLU A 6 55.39 36.21 24.57
N LEU A 7 56.11 36.56 23.50
CA LEU A 7 55.52 36.72 22.17
C LEU A 7 55.02 35.37 21.58
N MET A 8 55.77 34.27 21.78
CA MET A 8 55.34 32.94 21.40
C MET A 8 54.13 32.44 22.16
N ASN A 9 54.04 32.71 23.47
CA ASN A 9 52.88 32.39 24.30
C ASN A 9 51.66 33.22 23.86
N SER A 10 51.80 34.53 23.63
CA SER A 10 50.73 35.42 23.16
C SER A 10 50.24 35.00 21.74
N MET A 11 51.12 34.56 20.84
CA MET A 11 50.75 34.04 19.53
C MET A 11 50.00 32.72 19.64
N ASN A 12 50.39 31.86 20.58
CA ASN A 12 49.74 30.55 20.82
C ASN A 12 48.33 30.76 21.42
N ASP A 13 48.17 31.71 22.36
CA ASP A 13 46.89 32.08 22.95
C ASP A 13 45.93 32.66 21.93
N ASN A 14 46.39 33.54 21.03
CA ASN A 14 45.57 34.11 19.96
C ASN A 14 45.10 32.99 18.95
N LYS A 15 45.95 32.02 18.70
CA LYS A 15 45.58 30.87 17.84
C LYS A 15 44.55 29.96 18.51
N ILE A 16 44.66 29.77 19.83
CA ILE A 16 43.69 29.02 20.63
C ILE A 16 42.35 29.76 20.67
N ILE A 17 42.36 31.07 20.95
CA ILE A 17 41.19 31.93 20.99
C ILE A 17 40.44 31.90 19.67
N LYS A 18 41.14 32.00 18.53
CA LYS A 18 40.55 31.90 17.19
C LYS A 18 39.88 30.56 16.96
N ARG A 19 40.52 29.43 17.32
CA ARG A 19 39.92 28.08 17.22
C ARG A 19 38.69 27.93 18.08
N LEU A 20 38.69 28.47 19.31
CA LEU A 20 37.52 28.46 20.20
C LEU A 20 36.36 29.29 19.59
N SER A 21 36.64 30.42 19.01
CA SER A 21 35.65 31.26 18.32
C SER A 21 35.01 30.49 17.15
N ASP A 22 35.82 29.82 16.29
CA ASP A 22 35.34 29.04 15.19
C ASP A 22 34.48 27.82 15.64
N ILE A 23 34.81 27.22 16.80
CA ILE A 23 34.02 26.15 17.41
C ILE A 23 32.69 26.67 17.92
N ILE A 24 32.69 27.82 18.62
CA ILE A 24 31.47 28.45 19.15
C ILE A 24 30.52 28.80 17.98
N GLU A 25 31.05 29.35 16.90
CA GLU A 25 30.25 29.66 15.72
C GLU A 25 29.58 28.41 15.14
N LYS A 26 30.32 27.29 14.98
CA LYS A 26 29.78 26.01 14.53
C LYS A 26 28.72 25.48 15.48
N ILE A 27 28.93 25.55 16.78
CA ILE A 27 27.96 25.15 17.80
C ILE A 27 26.68 25.97 17.67
N ASN A 28 26.78 27.28 17.48
CA ASN A 28 25.62 28.16 17.30
C ASN A 28 24.82 27.84 16.04
N LEU A 29 25.49 27.49 14.93
CA LEU A 29 24.85 27.03 13.72
C LEU A 29 24.05 25.74 13.95
N ILE A 30 24.65 24.75 14.63
CA ILE A 30 23.97 23.48 14.99
C ILE A 30 22.77 23.72 15.90
N ILE A 31 22.91 24.61 16.90
CA ILE A 31 21.79 24.96 17.80
C ILE A 31 20.64 25.59 17.03
N ASN A 32 20.92 26.48 16.09
CA ASN A 32 19.88 27.14 15.29
C ASN A 32 19.19 26.18 14.33
N GLU A 33 19.93 25.27 13.71
CA GLU A 33 19.38 24.21 12.87
C GLU A 33 18.47 23.26 13.69
N ASN A 34 18.92 22.84 14.87
CA ASN A 34 18.13 22.03 15.76
C ASN A 34 16.84 22.72 16.23
N LYS A 35 16.89 24.02 16.53
CA LYS A 35 15.69 24.81 16.87
C LYS A 35 14.68 24.83 15.72
N LYS A 36 15.15 24.98 14.47
CA LYS A 36 14.30 24.94 13.28
C LYS A 36 13.65 23.56 13.10
N ASN A 37 14.42 22.50 13.29
CA ASN A 37 13.92 21.14 13.19
C ASN A 37 12.87 20.82 14.27
N VAL A 38 13.07 21.29 15.51
CA VAL A 38 12.09 21.15 16.59
C VAL A 38 10.78 21.86 16.24
N GLU A 39 10.84 23.04 15.64
CA GLU A 39 9.63 23.78 15.25
C GLU A 39 8.88 23.10 14.11
N LEU A 40 9.59 22.54 13.14
CA LEU A 40 8.98 21.71 12.07
C LEU A 40 8.26 20.49 12.65
N ILE A 41 8.90 19.75 13.57
CA ILE A 41 8.31 18.60 14.24
C ILE A 41 7.07 18.99 15.04
N LYS A 42 7.06 20.13 15.73
CA LYS A 42 5.88 20.63 16.45
C LYS A 42 4.69 20.88 15.50
N ASN A 43 4.97 21.49 14.34
CA ASN A 43 3.95 21.77 13.35
C ASN A 43 3.38 20.46 12.75
N ASP A 44 4.23 19.46 12.49
CA ASP A 44 3.81 18.16 12.01
C ASP A 44 2.95 17.44 13.06
N ILE A 45 3.35 17.46 14.34
CA ILE A 45 2.57 16.89 15.44
C ILE A 45 1.21 17.59 15.56
N SER A 46 1.14 18.93 15.46
CA SER A 46 -0.12 19.67 15.50
C SER A 46 -1.03 19.25 14.34
N SER A 47 -0.49 19.17 13.13
CA SER A 47 -1.24 18.71 11.95
C SER A 47 -1.78 17.27 12.09
N LEU A 48 -0.96 16.37 12.66
CA LEU A 48 -1.37 14.99 12.93
C LEU A 48 -2.46 14.93 14.01
N TYR A 49 -2.35 15.75 15.05
CA TYR A 49 -3.35 15.85 16.11
C TYR A 49 -4.70 16.33 15.58
N ASP A 50 -4.72 17.35 14.71
CA ASP A 50 -5.95 17.82 14.09
C ASP A 50 -6.59 16.77 13.18
N LYS A 51 -5.78 16.05 12.39
CA LYS A 51 -6.25 14.93 11.57
C LYS A 51 -6.83 13.80 12.43
N LEU A 52 -6.19 13.48 13.55
CA LEU A 52 -6.65 12.46 14.49
C LEU A 52 -7.98 12.85 15.14
N ASN A 53 -8.11 14.11 15.60
CA ASN A 53 -9.35 14.60 16.19
C ASN A 53 -10.50 14.59 15.19
N LYS A 54 -10.26 15.04 13.94
CA LYS A 54 -11.26 14.95 12.87
C LYS A 54 -11.70 13.51 12.65
N LYS A 55 -10.74 12.58 12.60
CA LYS A 55 -11.04 11.15 12.46
C LYS A 55 -11.82 10.59 13.64
N PHE A 56 -11.49 11.04 14.85
CA PHE A 56 -12.18 10.65 16.08
C PHE A 56 -13.63 11.15 16.10
N ASP A 57 -13.89 12.38 15.64
CA ASP A 57 -15.25 12.92 15.53
C ASP A 57 -16.06 12.19 14.45
N GLU A 58 -15.45 11.87 13.31
CA GLU A 58 -16.05 11.02 12.28
C GLU A 58 -16.41 9.63 12.83
N LEU A 59 -15.55 9.04 13.66
CA LEU A 59 -15.80 7.76 14.33
C LEU A 59 -16.92 7.86 15.36
N LYS A 60 -17.01 8.95 16.12
CA LYS A 60 -18.12 9.20 17.06
C LYS A 60 -19.46 9.31 16.32
N ILE A 61 -19.50 10.10 15.25
CA ILE A 61 -20.72 10.26 14.44
C ILE A 61 -21.15 8.92 13.83
N ASN A 62 -20.17 8.13 13.35
CA ASN A 62 -20.44 6.81 12.78
C ASN A 62 -20.88 5.77 13.84
N ASN A 63 -20.51 5.95 15.13
CA ASN A 63 -20.92 5.03 16.20
C ASN A 63 -22.35 5.26 16.70
N ILE A 64 -22.91 6.47 16.53
CA ILE A 64 -24.27 6.76 16.99
C ILE A 64 -25.34 5.92 16.26
N ASN A 65 -25.03 5.46 15.03
CA ASN A 65 -25.97 4.67 14.20
C ASN A 65 -25.52 3.21 13.98
N LYS A 66 -24.51 2.71 14.72
CA LYS A 66 -24.07 1.32 14.60
C LYS A 66 -24.90 0.42 15.47
N GLN A 67 -25.44 -0.63 14.86
CA GLN A 67 -26.16 -1.72 15.53
C GLN A 67 -25.38 -3.02 15.36
N GLU A 68 -25.62 -3.95 16.27
CA GLU A 68 -25.12 -5.31 16.19
C GLU A 68 -26.25 -6.22 15.67
N LEU A 69 -25.93 -7.00 14.63
CA LEU A 69 -26.82 -8.07 14.14
C LEU A 69 -26.11 -9.41 14.28
N ILE A 70 -26.78 -10.36 14.91
CA ILE A 70 -26.34 -11.76 14.88
C ILE A 70 -26.96 -12.39 13.62
N ARG A 71 -26.13 -13.02 12.82
CA ARG A 71 -26.46 -13.64 11.55
C ARG A 71 -26.07 -15.12 11.57
N ASP A 72 -26.65 -15.93 10.70
CA ASP A 72 -26.31 -17.35 10.58
C ASP A 72 -24.83 -17.56 10.17
N ASP A 73 -24.25 -16.60 9.44
CA ASP A 73 -22.86 -16.64 8.97
C ASP A 73 -21.88 -15.91 9.91
N GLY A 74 -22.36 -15.31 11.01
CA GLY A 74 -21.51 -14.59 11.98
C GLY A 74 -22.17 -13.38 12.61
N LYS A 75 -21.37 -12.37 12.91
CA LYS A 75 -21.75 -11.14 13.59
C LYS A 75 -21.47 -9.93 12.70
N TYR A 76 -22.44 -9.02 12.59
CA TYR A 76 -22.28 -7.74 11.91
C TYR A 76 -22.36 -6.59 12.91
N ILE A 77 -21.51 -5.57 12.73
CA ILE A 77 -21.54 -4.31 13.49
C ILE A 77 -21.51 -3.16 12.48
N GLY A 78 -22.59 -2.39 12.37
CA GLY A 78 -22.64 -1.31 11.40
C GLY A 78 -23.99 -0.63 11.30
N GLN A 79 -24.18 0.04 10.19
CA GLN A 79 -25.45 0.70 9.88
C GLN A 79 -26.51 -0.34 9.52
N VAL A 80 -27.71 -0.20 10.09
CA VAL A 80 -28.83 -1.13 9.92
C VAL A 80 -30.06 -0.33 9.49
N SER A 81 -30.79 -0.83 8.51
CA SER A 81 -32.09 -0.31 8.08
C SER A 81 -33.07 -1.46 7.99
N ASN A 82 -34.24 -1.33 8.63
CA ASN A 82 -35.29 -2.36 8.64
C ASN A 82 -34.78 -3.77 9.04
N GLY A 83 -33.84 -3.85 10.00
CA GLY A 83 -33.29 -5.11 10.47
C GLY A 83 -32.26 -5.78 9.56
N VAL A 84 -31.82 -5.12 8.50
CA VAL A 84 -30.79 -5.61 7.56
C VAL A 84 -29.56 -4.73 7.57
N ALA A 85 -28.37 -5.32 7.29
CA ALA A 85 -27.13 -4.57 7.09
C ALA A 85 -27.26 -3.65 5.87
N GLU A 86 -27.05 -2.36 6.09
CA GLU A 86 -27.17 -1.31 5.09
C GLU A 86 -26.11 -0.23 5.35
N GLY A 87 -25.48 0.35 4.32
CA GLY A 87 -24.45 1.36 4.51
C GLY A 87 -23.12 0.77 4.96
N LYS A 88 -22.40 1.38 5.93
CA LYS A 88 -21.07 0.95 6.35
C LYS A 88 -21.11 0.03 7.57
N GLY A 89 -20.31 -1.04 7.54
CA GLY A 89 -20.18 -1.95 8.67
C GLY A 89 -19.09 -2.98 8.52
N ILE A 90 -18.90 -3.72 9.61
CA ILE A 90 -17.91 -4.80 9.73
C ILE A 90 -18.66 -6.10 10.02
N ALA A 91 -18.37 -7.15 9.27
CA ALA A 91 -18.82 -8.50 9.57
C ALA A 91 -17.65 -9.37 10.03
N TYR A 92 -17.89 -10.14 11.07
CA TYR A 92 -17.02 -11.18 11.60
C TYR A 92 -17.70 -12.52 11.31
N PHE A 93 -17.16 -13.28 10.38
CA PHE A 93 -17.74 -14.55 9.93
C PHE A 93 -17.36 -15.71 10.87
N ILE A 94 -18.15 -16.75 10.88
CA ILE A 94 -17.91 -17.96 11.72
C ILE A 94 -16.62 -18.70 11.35
N ASN A 95 -16.11 -18.53 10.12
CA ASN A 95 -14.82 -19.03 9.64
C ASN A 95 -13.63 -18.12 10.01
N ASN A 96 -13.84 -17.10 10.85
CA ASN A 96 -12.91 -16.07 11.26
C ASN A 96 -12.56 -15.02 10.20
N ASP A 97 -13.12 -15.08 9.01
CA ASP A 97 -12.94 -14.02 8.02
C ASP A 97 -13.56 -12.69 8.51
N ILE A 98 -13.06 -11.59 7.97
CA ILE A 98 -13.58 -10.27 8.31
C ILE A 98 -13.85 -9.51 7.01
N TYR A 99 -15.00 -8.86 6.93
CA TYR A 99 -15.26 -7.87 5.88
C TYR A 99 -15.53 -6.52 6.51
N GLU A 100 -14.85 -5.50 6.03
CA GLU A 100 -15.09 -4.10 6.37
C GLU A 100 -15.43 -3.33 5.09
N GLY A 101 -16.65 -2.76 5.01
CA GLY A 101 -17.04 -2.07 3.80
C GLY A 101 -18.49 -1.62 3.77
N GLU A 102 -18.97 -1.41 2.55
CA GLU A 102 -20.32 -1.01 2.26
C GLU A 102 -21.24 -2.22 2.13
N TRP A 103 -22.48 -2.05 2.57
CA TRP A 103 -23.51 -3.09 2.62
C TRP A 103 -24.80 -2.59 2.01
N LYS A 104 -25.52 -3.48 1.35
CA LYS A 104 -26.85 -3.26 0.84
C LYS A 104 -27.69 -4.52 0.97
N ASN A 105 -28.82 -4.43 1.68
CA ASN A 105 -29.71 -5.57 1.89
C ASN A 105 -28.99 -6.84 2.36
N ASN A 106 -28.17 -6.75 3.44
CA ASN A 106 -27.34 -7.83 4.00
C ASN A 106 -26.21 -8.36 3.08
N LYS A 107 -25.91 -7.73 1.94
CA LYS A 107 -24.87 -8.15 1.01
C LYS A 107 -23.74 -7.14 0.97
N LYS A 108 -22.53 -7.63 0.74
CA LYS A 108 -21.37 -6.78 0.45
C LYS A 108 -21.61 -6.05 -0.87
N GLU A 109 -21.47 -4.73 -0.84
CA GLU A 109 -21.74 -3.84 -1.97
C GLU A 109 -20.72 -2.68 -1.95
N GLY A 110 -20.48 -2.01 -3.09
CA GLY A 110 -19.61 -0.86 -3.14
C GLY A 110 -18.17 -1.19 -2.74
N LYS A 111 -17.49 -0.30 -1.99
CA LYS A 111 -16.09 -0.46 -1.60
C LYS A 111 -15.93 -1.18 -0.28
N GLY A 112 -14.96 -2.10 -0.22
CA GLY A 112 -14.66 -2.82 1.02
C GLY A 112 -13.32 -3.55 1.00
N ILE A 113 -12.99 -4.10 2.15
CA ILE A 113 -11.80 -4.94 2.37
C ILE A 113 -12.27 -6.27 2.96
N TYR A 114 -11.82 -7.36 2.38
CA TYR A 114 -12.07 -8.71 2.87
C TYR A 114 -10.74 -9.33 3.34
N TYR A 115 -10.70 -9.78 4.57
CA TYR A 115 -9.55 -10.44 5.18
C TYR A 115 -9.87 -11.92 5.33
N TYR A 116 -9.08 -12.78 4.72
CA TYR A 116 -9.19 -14.22 4.85
C TYR A 116 -8.39 -14.71 6.07
N ASN A 117 -9.07 -15.31 7.02
CA ASN A 117 -8.47 -15.84 8.24
C ASN A 117 -8.66 -17.36 8.40
N HIS A 118 -9.08 -18.05 7.33
CA HIS A 118 -9.24 -19.50 7.29
C HIS A 118 -8.43 -20.14 6.15
N ASP A 119 -7.99 -21.35 6.35
CA ASP A 119 -7.23 -22.10 5.35
C ASP A 119 -8.11 -22.47 4.14
N PRO A 120 -7.54 -22.51 2.91
CA PRO A 120 -6.13 -22.30 2.55
C PRO A 120 -5.76 -20.83 2.28
N TRP A 121 -6.69 -19.87 2.42
CA TRP A 121 -6.49 -18.45 2.04
C TRP A 121 -6.07 -17.56 3.20
N LYS A 122 -5.73 -18.15 4.35
CA LYS A 122 -5.36 -17.39 5.54
C LYS A 122 -4.19 -16.44 5.27
N GLY A 123 -4.45 -15.15 5.46
CA GLY A 123 -3.49 -14.07 5.18
C GLY A 123 -3.73 -13.34 3.86
N ASP A 124 -4.59 -13.89 2.99
CA ASP A 124 -5.01 -13.18 1.77
C ASP A 124 -5.87 -11.97 2.14
N ILE A 125 -5.79 -10.92 1.32
CA ILE A 125 -6.59 -9.70 1.48
C ILE A 125 -7.11 -9.25 0.12
N TYR A 126 -8.41 -9.00 0.02
CA TYR A 126 -8.97 -8.29 -1.13
C TYR A 126 -9.38 -6.89 -0.71
N LYS A 127 -9.00 -5.87 -1.48
CA LYS A 127 -9.42 -4.48 -1.33
C LYS A 127 -9.95 -3.97 -2.65
N GLY A 128 -11.26 -3.69 -2.73
CA GLY A 128 -11.85 -3.27 -3.99
C GLY A 128 -13.36 -3.12 -3.94
N GLU A 129 -13.96 -3.25 -5.11
CA GLU A 129 -15.39 -3.10 -5.32
C GLU A 129 -16.11 -4.44 -5.21
N PHE A 130 -17.34 -4.40 -4.68
CA PHE A 130 -18.22 -5.54 -4.49
C PHE A 130 -19.59 -5.26 -5.12
N ILE A 131 -20.15 -6.28 -5.72
CA ILE A 131 -21.57 -6.32 -6.14
C ILE A 131 -22.17 -7.67 -5.71
N ASN A 132 -23.22 -7.63 -4.90
CA ASN A 132 -23.92 -8.83 -4.42
C ASN A 132 -22.95 -9.90 -3.87
N ASP A 133 -22.11 -9.52 -2.89
CA ASP A 133 -21.11 -10.37 -2.20
C ASP A 133 -19.90 -10.80 -3.03
N LYS A 134 -19.81 -10.43 -4.31
CA LYS A 134 -18.72 -10.82 -5.20
C LYS A 134 -17.81 -9.65 -5.51
N PHE A 135 -16.52 -9.91 -5.74
CA PHE A 135 -15.60 -8.94 -6.31
C PHE A 135 -16.09 -8.56 -7.70
N ASP A 136 -16.34 -7.28 -7.94
CA ASP A 136 -16.85 -6.80 -9.23
C ASP A 136 -16.48 -5.31 -9.37
N GLY A 137 -15.77 -4.94 -10.43
CA GLY A 137 -15.20 -3.63 -10.61
C GLY A 137 -13.69 -3.62 -10.41
N LYS A 138 -13.12 -2.57 -9.83
CA LYS A 138 -11.68 -2.45 -9.59
C LYS A 138 -11.30 -2.97 -8.21
N GLY A 139 -10.17 -3.69 -8.12
CA GLY A 139 -9.67 -4.16 -6.84
C GLY A 139 -8.26 -4.71 -6.91
N ILE A 140 -7.67 -4.82 -5.71
CA ILE A 140 -6.36 -5.42 -5.49
C ILE A 140 -6.55 -6.64 -4.60
N TYR A 141 -5.97 -7.76 -5.01
CA TYR A 141 -5.90 -8.97 -4.21
C TYR A 141 -4.44 -9.22 -3.82
N TYR A 142 -4.17 -9.30 -2.54
CA TYR A 142 -2.88 -9.65 -1.96
C TYR A 142 -2.96 -11.11 -1.53
N PHE A 143 -2.11 -11.95 -2.10
CA PHE A 143 -1.97 -13.36 -1.73
C PHE A 143 -1.01 -13.50 -0.55
N ASN A 144 -1.21 -14.50 0.27
CA ASN A 144 -0.39 -14.75 1.46
C ASN A 144 1.05 -15.21 1.13
N ASP A 145 1.30 -15.63 -0.12
CA ASP A 145 2.61 -16.00 -0.63
C ASP A 145 3.46 -14.80 -1.11
N GLY A 146 2.88 -13.60 -1.09
CA GLY A 146 3.55 -12.36 -1.49
C GLY A 146 3.23 -11.87 -2.89
N ASP A 147 2.48 -12.66 -3.68
CA ASP A 147 1.94 -12.23 -4.97
C ASP A 147 0.86 -11.15 -4.77
N SER A 148 0.55 -10.40 -5.83
CA SER A 148 -0.64 -9.54 -5.84
C SER A 148 -1.18 -9.34 -7.25
N TYR A 149 -2.49 -9.08 -7.31
CA TYR A 149 -3.16 -8.71 -8.55
C TYR A 149 -3.89 -7.39 -8.37
N GLU A 150 -3.65 -6.45 -9.27
CA GLU A 150 -4.36 -5.18 -9.36
C GLU A 150 -5.06 -5.09 -10.71
N GLY A 151 -6.38 -4.96 -10.74
CA GLY A 151 -7.10 -4.91 -12.01
C GLY A 151 -8.61 -4.95 -11.86
N ASN A 152 -9.23 -5.34 -12.98
CA ASN A 152 -10.67 -5.49 -13.06
C ASN A 152 -11.11 -6.89 -12.60
N TRP A 153 -12.25 -6.92 -11.95
CA TRP A 153 -12.91 -8.11 -11.44
C TRP A 153 -14.33 -8.20 -11.98
N LYS A 154 -14.78 -9.39 -12.25
CA LYS A 154 -16.17 -9.66 -12.65
C LYS A 154 -16.66 -10.95 -12.00
N ASN A 155 -17.74 -10.87 -11.22
CA ASN A 155 -18.31 -12.03 -10.53
C ASN A 155 -17.28 -12.86 -9.73
N GLY A 156 -16.33 -12.22 -9.05
CA GLY A 156 -15.29 -12.86 -8.26
C GLY A 156 -14.08 -13.38 -9.04
N LYS A 157 -13.98 -13.06 -10.34
CA LYS A 157 -12.88 -13.49 -11.19
C LYS A 157 -12.11 -12.30 -11.75
N LYS A 158 -10.78 -12.47 -11.95
CA LYS A 158 -9.96 -11.52 -12.70
C LYS A 158 -10.47 -11.47 -14.14
N GLU A 159 -10.77 -10.26 -14.64
CA GLU A 159 -11.38 -10.05 -15.96
C GLU A 159 -10.90 -8.72 -16.55
N GLY A 160 -10.70 -8.65 -17.88
CA GLY A 160 -10.26 -7.43 -18.55
C GLY A 160 -8.81 -7.09 -18.25
N LYS A 161 -8.48 -5.79 -18.07
CA LYS A 161 -7.11 -5.34 -17.85
C LYS A 161 -6.70 -5.48 -16.40
N GLY A 162 -5.43 -5.91 -16.19
CA GLY A 162 -4.84 -5.98 -14.86
C GLY A 162 -3.33 -6.18 -14.89
N ILE A 163 -2.75 -6.08 -13.71
CA ILE A 163 -1.33 -6.34 -13.46
C ILE A 163 -1.24 -7.40 -12.38
N PHE A 164 -0.47 -8.45 -12.64
CA PHE A 164 -0.11 -9.46 -11.65
C PHE A 164 1.35 -9.27 -11.27
N TYR A 165 1.62 -9.05 -10.01
CA TYR A 165 2.95 -8.92 -9.43
C TYR A 165 3.29 -10.22 -8.74
N TYR A 166 4.42 -10.82 -9.09
CA TYR A 166 4.96 -12.01 -8.48
C TYR A 166 5.93 -11.63 -7.35
N TYR A 167 6.00 -12.44 -6.33
CA TYR A 167 6.85 -12.20 -5.15
C TYR A 167 8.35 -12.11 -5.48
N ASP A 168 8.78 -12.73 -6.60
CA ASP A 168 10.17 -12.74 -7.09
C ASP A 168 10.56 -11.47 -7.88
N GLY A 169 9.62 -10.53 -8.03
CA GLY A 169 9.82 -9.25 -8.72
C GLY A 169 9.41 -9.26 -10.19
N ASP A 170 8.98 -10.40 -10.73
CA ASP A 170 8.36 -10.47 -12.04
C ASP A 170 6.98 -9.77 -12.03
N ARG A 171 6.48 -9.37 -13.19
CA ARG A 171 5.10 -8.92 -13.32
C ARG A 171 4.55 -9.19 -14.72
N TYR A 172 3.26 -9.46 -14.77
CA TYR A 172 2.50 -9.50 -16.01
C TYR A 172 1.52 -8.34 -16.07
N GLU A 173 1.48 -7.64 -17.19
CA GLU A 173 0.52 -6.57 -17.46
C GLU A 173 -0.23 -6.90 -18.76
N GLY A 174 -1.55 -7.07 -18.68
CA GLY A 174 -2.30 -7.46 -19.86
C GLY A 174 -3.76 -7.79 -19.63
N ASP A 175 -4.29 -8.58 -20.56
CA ASP A 175 -5.68 -9.04 -20.55
C ASP A 175 -5.83 -10.29 -19.68
N PHE A 176 -6.93 -10.34 -18.91
CA PHE A 176 -7.36 -11.46 -18.08
C PHE A 176 -8.77 -11.89 -18.49
N LYS A 177 -9.04 -13.18 -18.41
CA LYS A 177 -10.36 -13.76 -18.56
C LYS A 177 -10.51 -14.98 -17.67
N ASN A 178 -11.57 -15.01 -16.85
CA ASN A 178 -11.84 -16.11 -15.91
C ASN A 178 -10.64 -16.49 -15.02
N ASN A 179 -9.90 -15.52 -14.50
CA ASN A 179 -8.68 -15.61 -13.68
C ASN A 179 -7.37 -15.82 -14.45
N ASP A 180 -7.39 -16.22 -15.71
CA ASP A 180 -6.21 -16.53 -16.51
C ASP A 180 -5.76 -15.35 -17.37
N ARG A 181 -4.46 -15.27 -17.68
CA ARG A 181 -3.93 -14.40 -18.72
C ARG A 181 -4.56 -14.81 -20.05
N ASN A 182 -5.22 -13.86 -20.73
CA ASN A 182 -5.99 -14.19 -21.95
C ASN A 182 -6.12 -12.98 -22.84
N GLY A 183 -5.44 -12.99 -23.98
CA GLY A 183 -5.34 -11.87 -24.89
C GLY A 183 -3.93 -11.29 -24.91
N LYS A 184 -3.80 -9.97 -25.13
CA LYS A 184 -2.49 -9.31 -25.22
C LYS A 184 -1.90 -9.03 -23.86
N GLY A 185 -0.58 -9.25 -23.72
CA GLY A 185 0.11 -8.91 -22.49
C GLY A 185 1.61 -8.76 -22.65
N ILE A 186 2.20 -8.19 -21.62
CA ILE A 186 3.64 -8.02 -21.47
C ILE A 186 4.02 -8.66 -20.14
N PHE A 187 4.98 -9.56 -20.20
CA PHE A 187 5.64 -10.12 -19.04
C PHE A 187 6.95 -9.37 -18.83
N TYR A 188 7.16 -8.80 -17.67
CA TYR A 188 8.36 -8.11 -17.25
C TYR A 188 9.09 -9.02 -16.27
N TYR A 189 10.27 -9.45 -16.63
CA TYR A 189 11.11 -10.25 -15.76
C TYR A 189 11.91 -9.37 -14.81
N SER A 190 12.17 -9.86 -13.62
CA SER A 190 12.97 -9.17 -12.60
C SER A 190 14.43 -8.90 -13.03
N ASN A 191 14.93 -9.68 -14.01
CA ASN A 191 16.23 -9.44 -14.63
C ASN A 191 16.27 -8.24 -15.60
N GLY A 192 15.10 -7.64 -15.91
CA GLY A 192 14.94 -6.49 -16.80
C GLY A 192 14.46 -6.82 -18.20
N ASP A 193 14.35 -8.10 -18.57
CA ASP A 193 13.82 -8.54 -19.85
C ASP A 193 12.31 -8.31 -19.94
N ARG A 194 11.77 -8.29 -21.17
CA ARG A 194 10.32 -8.17 -21.42
C ARG A 194 9.90 -9.12 -22.52
N GLN A 195 8.79 -9.80 -22.30
CA GLN A 195 8.18 -10.68 -23.30
C GLN A 195 6.78 -10.16 -23.68
N MET A 196 6.54 -9.87 -24.91
CA MET A 196 5.30 -9.29 -25.43
C MET A 196 4.64 -10.26 -26.41
N GLY A 197 3.36 -10.59 -26.20
CA GLY A 197 2.64 -11.48 -27.08
C GLY A 197 1.20 -11.72 -26.66
N ASN A 198 0.63 -12.81 -27.20
CA ASN A 198 -0.73 -13.22 -26.88
C ASN A 198 -0.71 -14.41 -25.92
N TYR A 199 -1.72 -14.45 -25.06
CA TYR A 199 -1.91 -15.51 -24.08
C TYR A 199 -3.30 -16.14 -24.24
N LEU A 200 -3.41 -17.42 -23.97
CA LEU A 200 -4.67 -18.16 -23.92
C LEU A 200 -4.66 -19.12 -22.74
N ASN A 201 -5.63 -18.97 -21.83
CA ASN A 201 -5.76 -19.78 -20.63
C ASN A 201 -4.44 -19.90 -19.85
N GLY A 202 -3.79 -18.75 -19.62
CA GLY A 202 -2.53 -18.65 -18.88
C GLY A 202 -1.26 -18.90 -19.68
N ASN A 203 -1.33 -19.53 -20.85
CA ASN A 203 -0.17 -19.93 -21.64
C ASN A 203 0.13 -18.94 -22.77
N PRO A 204 1.41 -18.67 -23.08
CA PRO A 204 1.78 -17.91 -24.27
C PRO A 204 1.36 -18.67 -25.53
N ILE A 205 0.90 -17.95 -26.56
CA ILE A 205 0.51 -18.52 -27.87
C ILE A 205 1.01 -17.65 -29.01
N GLY A 206 1.36 -18.32 -30.12
CA GLY A 206 1.77 -17.65 -31.35
C GLY A 206 3.12 -16.94 -31.20
N LYS A 207 3.29 -15.83 -31.91
CA LYS A 207 4.55 -15.07 -31.92
C LYS A 207 4.68 -14.15 -30.72
N HIS A 208 5.78 -14.31 -29.99
CA HIS A 208 6.21 -13.41 -28.92
C HIS A 208 7.49 -12.69 -29.30
N VAL A 209 7.61 -11.44 -28.88
CA VAL A 209 8.82 -10.64 -28.99
C VAL A 209 9.42 -10.51 -27.61
N ILE A 210 10.68 -10.88 -27.46
CA ILE A 210 11.46 -10.72 -26.23
C ILE A 210 12.45 -9.58 -26.47
N LEU A 211 12.43 -8.58 -25.59
CA LEU A 211 13.41 -7.53 -25.50
C LEU A 211 14.24 -7.76 -24.24
N THR A 212 15.52 -8.04 -24.40
CA THR A 212 16.43 -8.21 -23.26
C THR A 212 16.77 -6.85 -22.63
N LYS A 213 17.24 -6.88 -21.39
CA LYS A 213 17.75 -5.69 -20.69
C LYS A 213 18.88 -4.98 -21.44
N ASP A 214 19.66 -5.72 -22.24
CA ASP A 214 20.80 -5.22 -23.01
C ASP A 214 20.39 -4.66 -24.39
N GLY A 215 19.09 -4.77 -24.74
CA GLY A 215 18.50 -4.22 -25.95
C GLY A 215 18.39 -5.22 -27.12
N ASP A 216 18.77 -6.47 -26.92
CA ASP A 216 18.62 -7.49 -27.96
C ASP A 216 17.15 -7.90 -28.14
N ILE A 217 16.79 -8.20 -29.38
CA ILE A 217 15.42 -8.62 -29.74
C ILE A 217 15.44 -10.07 -30.22
N HIS A 218 14.63 -10.88 -29.57
CA HIS A 218 14.39 -12.29 -29.96
C HIS A 218 12.92 -12.52 -30.27
N ILE A 219 12.67 -13.53 -31.12
CA ILE A 219 11.30 -13.95 -31.44
C ILE A 219 11.15 -15.41 -31.07
N GLU A 220 10.12 -15.70 -30.27
CA GLU A 220 9.71 -17.05 -29.92
C GLU A 220 8.32 -17.36 -30.53
N ILE A 221 8.09 -18.60 -30.89
CA ILE A 221 6.82 -19.08 -31.41
C ILE A 221 6.34 -20.23 -30.50
N TYR A 222 5.16 -20.05 -29.92
CA TYR A 222 4.50 -20.99 -29.02
C TYR A 222 3.31 -21.67 -29.69
#